data_e2b368747095f3ff8be9e5547c117754
#
_entry.id   e2b368747095f3ff8be9e5547c117754
#
_cell.length_a   1.000
_cell.length_b   1.000
_cell.length_c   1.000
_cell.angle_alpha   90.00
_cell.angle_beta   90.00
_cell.angle_gamma   90.00
#
_symmetry.space_group_name_H-M   'P 1'
#
loop_
_entity.id
_entity.type
_entity.pdbx_description
1 polymer ?
#
loop_
_entity_poly.entity_id
_entity_poly.type
_entity_poly.pdbx_seq_one_letter_code
_entity_poly.pdbx_strand_id
1 'polypeptide(L)'
;NGPQGSIIFDTEAQTLSTANHLDCGNFDDMLRKAFEHENIDSSYKANGLIPIYIRHPKLALLLTGTPGQIDGLLSSYENGLPSRTLIYTFSEARHWKEMGDDCVSLEDSFKPIAHRVSELYHFCLAHPVLFHFNRLQWNRLNEIFSRMLSEVALEGNDDLQAVVKRYAFLVMRISMIQTRIRQFEATDLSPEIYCTDADFERSLQIVLCCYEHSRLLHSSMPSPSVRPLKNPDTIRNFVQELPDSFTTDEAIQIGAKYDFNHRKVTRLLKSLNGVKINKISHGSYAKMNEQ
;
A
#
# COMPACT_ATOMS: atom_id res chain seq x y z
N ASN A 1 -1.64 -22.83 5.08
CA ASN A 1 -1.69 -21.99 6.27
C ASN A 1 -3.08 -22.13 6.89
N GLY A 2 -3.12 -22.72 8.07
CA GLY A 2 -4.35 -23.04 8.79
C GLY A 2 -4.99 -21.80 9.45
N PRO A 3 -5.92 -22.00 10.40
CA PRO A 3 -6.62 -20.93 11.12
C PRO A 3 -5.69 -20.02 11.94
N GLN A 4 -4.42 -20.37 12.06
CA GLN A 4 -3.41 -19.66 12.85
C GLN A 4 -2.84 -18.43 12.15
N GLY A 5 -3.02 -18.28 10.83
CA GLY A 5 -2.50 -17.17 10.06
C GLY A 5 -1.05 -17.34 9.59
N SER A 6 -0.49 -16.30 9.00
CA SER A 6 0.87 -16.27 8.45
C SER A 6 1.46 -14.88 8.55
N ILE A 7 2.78 -14.82 8.57
CA ILE A 7 3.55 -13.58 8.40
C ILE A 7 4.47 -13.73 7.20
N ILE A 8 4.52 -12.71 6.36
CA ILE A 8 5.58 -12.51 5.37
C ILE A 8 6.52 -11.47 5.96
N PHE A 9 7.75 -11.88 6.17
CA PHE A 9 8.82 -11.00 6.62
C PHE A 9 9.95 -11.06 5.60
N ASP A 10 10.29 -9.91 5.02
CA ASP A 10 11.39 -9.80 4.05
C ASP A 10 12.16 -8.50 4.31
N THR A 11 13.47 -8.64 4.35
CA THR A 11 14.41 -7.51 4.54
C THR A 11 14.70 -6.79 3.23
N GLU A 12 14.30 -7.37 2.09
CA GLU A 12 14.50 -6.85 0.75
C GLU A 12 13.16 -6.81 0.01
N ALA A 13 12.44 -5.70 0.10
CA ALA A 13 11.13 -5.53 -0.55
C ALA A 13 11.16 -5.81 -2.07
N GLN A 14 12.34 -5.79 -2.69
CA GLN A 14 12.54 -6.10 -4.10
C GLN A 14 12.12 -7.52 -4.46
N THR A 15 12.26 -8.49 -3.55
CA THR A 15 11.83 -9.88 -3.79
C THR A 15 10.35 -9.94 -4.13
N LEU A 16 9.51 -9.29 -3.33
CA LEU A 16 8.07 -9.24 -3.55
C LEU A 16 7.71 -8.36 -4.76
N SER A 17 8.42 -7.24 -4.95
CA SER A 17 8.25 -6.36 -6.10
C SER A 17 8.56 -7.09 -7.42
N THR A 18 9.67 -7.83 -7.48
CA THR A 18 10.04 -8.62 -8.65
C THR A 18 9.01 -9.71 -8.93
N ALA A 19 8.57 -10.43 -7.89
CA ALA A 19 7.55 -11.47 -8.03
C ALA A 19 6.22 -10.92 -8.57
N ASN A 20 5.86 -9.69 -8.20
CA ASN A 20 4.64 -9.02 -8.67
C ASN A 20 4.69 -8.61 -10.16
N HIS A 21 5.88 -8.50 -10.73
CA HIS A 21 6.09 -8.14 -12.14
C HIS A 21 6.26 -9.35 -13.07
N LEU A 22 6.34 -10.56 -12.53
CA LEU A 22 6.39 -11.78 -13.33
C LEU A 22 5.02 -12.08 -13.94
N ASP A 23 5.01 -12.67 -15.14
CA ASP A 23 3.80 -13.04 -15.89
C ASP A 23 2.87 -14.02 -15.11
N CYS A 24 3.37 -14.63 -14.04
CA CYS A 24 2.64 -15.63 -13.25
C CYS A 24 1.74 -15.06 -12.16
N GLY A 25 1.75 -13.77 -11.84
CA GLY A 25 0.87 -13.29 -10.81
C GLY A 25 1.07 -11.87 -10.31
N ASN A 26 0.05 -11.08 -10.47
CA ASN A 26 -0.12 -9.86 -9.69
C ASN A 26 -0.68 -10.25 -8.32
N PHE A 27 0.16 -10.23 -7.29
CA PHE A 27 -0.22 -10.56 -5.90
C PHE A 27 -0.99 -9.44 -5.20
N ASP A 28 -1.09 -8.25 -5.78
CA ASP A 28 -1.75 -7.08 -5.21
C ASP A 28 -3.19 -7.38 -4.82
N ASP A 29 -3.94 -8.10 -5.68
CA ASP A 29 -5.31 -8.48 -5.38
C ASP A 29 -5.40 -9.42 -4.18
N MET A 30 -4.49 -10.40 -4.09
CA MET A 30 -4.45 -11.33 -2.96
C MET A 30 -4.07 -10.62 -1.66
N LEU A 31 -3.11 -9.69 -1.68
CA LEU A 31 -2.73 -8.90 -0.50
C LEU A 31 -3.88 -8.00 -0.04
N ARG A 32 -4.61 -7.38 -0.97
CA ARG A 32 -5.79 -6.57 -0.65
C ARG A 32 -6.91 -7.41 -0.02
N LYS A 33 -7.22 -8.58 -0.59
CA LYS A 33 -8.20 -9.52 -0.02
C LYS A 33 -7.77 -10.01 1.35
N ALA A 34 -6.48 -10.32 1.53
CA ALA A 34 -5.95 -10.71 2.83
C ALA A 34 -6.09 -9.62 3.89
N PHE A 35 -5.87 -8.35 3.51
CA PHE A 35 -6.07 -7.20 4.41
C PHE A 35 -7.53 -7.07 4.88
N GLU A 36 -8.50 -7.32 4.01
CA GLU A 36 -9.93 -7.26 4.31
C GLU A 36 -10.47 -8.60 4.87
N HIS A 37 -9.62 -9.63 5.05
CA HIS A 37 -10.01 -10.99 5.43
C HIS A 37 -11.01 -11.64 4.47
N GLU A 38 -11.04 -11.20 3.20
CA GLU A 38 -11.85 -11.78 2.14
C GLU A 38 -11.30 -13.12 1.68
N ASN A 39 -12.16 -14.02 1.26
CA ASN A 39 -11.74 -15.33 0.76
C ASN A 39 -10.84 -15.17 -0.47
N ILE A 40 -9.77 -15.95 -0.52
CA ILE A 40 -8.86 -16.03 -1.64
C ILE A 40 -9.01 -17.39 -2.28
N ASP A 41 -9.37 -17.43 -3.54
CA ASP A 41 -9.43 -18.60 -4.38
C ASP A 41 -8.51 -18.46 -5.57
N SER A 42 -7.76 -19.48 -5.85
CA SER A 42 -6.90 -19.58 -7.01
C SER A 42 -7.30 -20.80 -7.82
N SER A 43 -8.01 -20.55 -8.92
CA SER A 43 -8.34 -21.60 -9.90
C SER A 43 -7.40 -21.46 -11.09
N TYR A 44 -6.17 -21.96 -10.96
CA TYR A 44 -5.30 -22.09 -12.13
C TYR A 44 -5.81 -23.24 -13.00
N LYS A 45 -6.09 -22.93 -14.27
CA LYS A 45 -6.46 -23.93 -15.30
C LYS A 45 -5.26 -24.76 -15.79
N ALA A 46 -4.12 -24.71 -15.11
CA ALA A 46 -2.98 -25.54 -15.46
C ALA A 46 -3.23 -26.98 -14.99
N ASN A 47 -3.13 -27.92 -15.94
CA ASN A 47 -3.34 -29.35 -15.69
C ASN A 47 -2.50 -29.84 -14.50
N GLY A 48 -3.17 -30.35 -13.47
CA GLY A 48 -2.57 -31.02 -12.32
C GLY A 48 -2.33 -30.16 -11.07
N LEU A 49 -2.67 -28.86 -11.05
CA LEU A 49 -2.59 -28.05 -9.84
C LEU A 49 -3.88 -28.15 -9.02
N ILE A 50 -3.72 -28.38 -7.73
CA ILE A 50 -4.84 -28.42 -6.77
C ILE A 50 -5.30 -26.98 -6.53
N PRO A 51 -6.62 -26.67 -6.69
CA PRO A 51 -7.15 -25.35 -6.37
C PRO A 51 -6.87 -24.99 -4.91
N ILE A 52 -6.37 -23.77 -4.69
CA ILE A 52 -6.11 -23.27 -3.34
C ILE A 52 -7.29 -22.38 -2.93
N TYR A 53 -7.91 -22.73 -1.80
CA TYR A 53 -8.95 -21.94 -1.16
C TYR A 53 -8.49 -21.52 0.23
N ILE A 54 -8.40 -20.22 0.46
CA ILE A 54 -8.08 -19.67 1.77
C ILE A 54 -9.30 -18.89 2.25
N ARG A 55 -9.94 -19.40 3.29
CA ARG A 55 -11.09 -18.72 3.92
C ARG A 55 -10.59 -17.85 5.06
N HIS A 56 -11.07 -16.60 5.10
CA HIS A 56 -10.73 -15.62 6.13
C HIS A 56 -9.22 -15.54 6.38
N PRO A 57 -8.42 -15.18 5.36
CA PRO A 57 -6.97 -15.13 5.49
C PRO A 57 -6.56 -14.21 6.63
N LYS A 58 -5.56 -14.65 7.41
CA LYS A 58 -4.92 -13.87 8.46
C LYS A 58 -3.47 -13.70 8.07
N LEU A 59 -3.14 -12.57 7.46
CA LEU A 59 -1.81 -12.29 6.94
C LEU A 59 -1.27 -11.01 7.58
N ALA A 60 -0.07 -11.10 8.15
CA ALA A 60 0.76 -9.95 8.48
C ALA A 60 1.89 -9.84 7.46
N LEU A 61 2.22 -8.60 7.08
CA LEU A 61 3.30 -8.30 6.15
C LEU A 61 4.23 -7.28 6.80
N LEU A 62 5.51 -7.61 6.87
CA LEU A 62 6.58 -6.71 7.30
C LEU A 62 7.69 -6.75 6.27
N LEU A 63 7.92 -5.61 5.63
CA LEU A 63 8.95 -5.45 4.62
C LEU A 63 9.86 -4.29 4.99
N THR A 64 11.13 -4.44 4.69
CA THR A 64 12.08 -3.33 4.70
C THR A 64 12.74 -3.22 3.34
N GLY A 65 13.28 -2.03 3.02
CA GLY A 65 13.94 -1.81 1.74
C GLY A 65 14.25 -0.34 1.50
N THR A 66 14.95 -0.09 0.42
CA THR A 66 15.22 1.27 -0.05
C THR A 66 13.97 1.86 -0.74
N PRO A 67 13.87 3.21 -0.86
CA PRO A 67 12.74 3.84 -1.56
C PRO A 67 12.48 3.24 -2.94
N GLY A 68 13.52 3.02 -3.76
CA GLY A 68 13.35 2.46 -5.11
C GLY A 68 12.82 1.01 -5.14
N GLN A 69 13.08 0.21 -4.11
CA GLN A 69 12.50 -1.14 -3.97
C GLN A 69 11.01 -1.06 -3.60
N ILE A 70 10.65 -0.09 -2.75
CA ILE A 70 9.26 0.13 -2.34
C ILE A 70 8.44 0.71 -3.50
N ASP A 71 8.99 1.62 -4.30
CA ASP A 71 8.34 2.17 -5.49
C ASP A 71 7.91 1.08 -6.47
N GLY A 72 8.74 0.04 -6.64
CA GLY A 72 8.40 -1.13 -7.47
C GLY A 72 7.19 -1.93 -6.95
N LEU A 73 7.01 -2.00 -5.64
CA LEU A 73 5.90 -2.71 -5.00
C LEU A 73 4.64 -1.83 -4.93
N LEU A 74 4.79 -0.57 -4.59
CA LEU A 74 3.70 0.40 -4.40
C LEU A 74 3.56 1.33 -5.63
N SER A 75 3.75 0.79 -6.83
CA SER A 75 3.88 1.52 -8.09
C SER A 75 2.69 2.42 -8.47
N SER A 76 1.53 2.23 -7.86
CA SER A 76 0.34 3.05 -8.11
C SER A 76 -0.61 3.02 -6.92
N TYR A 77 -1.09 4.18 -6.53
CA TYR A 77 -2.18 4.29 -5.55
C TYR A 77 -3.53 3.79 -6.09
N GLU A 78 -3.72 3.79 -7.42
CA GLU A 78 -4.93 3.26 -8.07
C GLU A 78 -5.18 1.78 -7.74
N ASN A 79 -4.12 0.99 -7.51
CA ASN A 79 -4.27 -0.42 -7.16
C ASN A 79 -4.71 -0.63 -5.69
N GLY A 80 -4.69 0.41 -4.87
CA GLY A 80 -5.16 0.42 -3.49
C GLY A 80 -4.29 -0.34 -2.48
N LEU A 81 -3.13 -0.88 -2.86
CA LEU A 81 -2.19 -1.51 -1.92
C LEU A 81 -1.51 -0.48 -1.01
N PRO A 82 -1.04 0.69 -1.52
CA PRO A 82 -0.44 1.73 -0.68
C PRO A 82 -1.36 2.20 0.44
N SER A 83 -2.66 2.31 0.18
CA SER A 83 -3.63 2.74 1.20
C SER A 83 -3.84 1.72 2.33
N ARG A 84 -3.40 0.47 2.16
CA ARG A 84 -3.46 -0.61 3.15
C ARG A 84 -2.15 -0.88 3.85
N THR A 85 -1.09 -0.15 3.47
CA THR A 85 0.27 -0.34 3.97
C THR A 85 0.64 0.83 4.88
N LEU A 86 1.05 0.56 6.11
CA LEU A 86 1.69 1.56 6.96
C LEU A 86 3.13 1.74 6.51
N ILE A 87 3.46 2.96 6.11
CA ILE A 87 4.78 3.32 5.61
C ILE A 87 5.51 4.09 6.70
N TYR A 88 6.67 3.59 7.09
CA TYR A 88 7.57 4.28 8.01
C TYR A 88 8.90 4.51 7.34
N THR A 89 9.31 5.76 7.22
CA THR A 89 10.60 6.14 6.65
C THR A 89 11.47 6.82 7.70
N PHE A 90 12.76 6.61 7.60
CA PHE A 90 13.74 7.30 8.43
C PHE A 90 15.03 7.53 7.63
N SER A 91 15.79 8.52 8.03
CA SER A 91 17.15 8.73 7.54
C SER A 91 18.14 8.30 8.61
N GLU A 92 19.03 7.42 8.24
CA GLU A 92 20.09 7.01 9.15
C GLU A 92 21.08 8.16 9.39
N ALA A 93 21.50 8.36 10.63
CA ALA A 93 22.55 9.30 10.96
C ALA A 93 23.87 8.81 10.30
N ARG A 94 24.50 9.70 9.53
CA ARG A 94 25.76 9.40 8.81
C ARG A 94 26.96 9.36 9.76
N HIS A 95 26.87 8.53 10.78
CA HIS A 95 27.98 8.31 11.71
C HIS A 95 28.51 6.90 11.52
N TRP A 96 29.83 6.80 11.39
CA TRP A 96 30.48 5.50 11.46
C TRP A 96 30.27 4.92 12.86
N LYS A 97 29.79 3.70 12.94
CA LYS A 97 29.75 2.94 14.21
C LYS A 97 31.05 2.17 14.30
N GLU A 98 31.77 2.36 15.41
CA GLU A 98 32.97 1.58 15.68
C GLU A 98 32.60 0.11 15.75
N MET A 99 33.41 -0.71 15.06
CA MET A 99 33.31 -2.16 15.12
C MET A 99 34.40 -2.64 16.07
N GLY A 100 34.04 -3.50 17.01
CA GLY A 100 34.97 -4.05 17.99
C GLY A 100 34.56 -5.46 18.39
N ASP A 101 35.43 -6.11 19.18
CA ASP A 101 35.23 -7.50 19.61
C ASP A 101 34.16 -7.65 20.70
N ASP A 102 33.62 -6.53 21.22
CA ASP A 102 32.60 -6.51 22.28
C ASP A 102 31.16 -6.66 21.75
N CYS A 103 30.99 -7.16 20.53
CA CYS A 103 29.68 -7.34 19.92
C CYS A 103 28.88 -8.43 20.66
N VAL A 104 27.83 -8.01 21.36
CA VAL A 104 26.84 -8.94 21.92
C VAL A 104 26.16 -9.70 20.79
N SER A 105 26.04 -11.01 20.89
CA SER A 105 25.31 -11.82 19.94
C SER A 105 23.87 -11.33 19.82
N LEU A 106 23.47 -10.88 18.63
CA LEU A 106 22.09 -10.49 18.35
C LEU A 106 21.13 -11.66 18.63
N GLU A 107 21.54 -12.88 18.32
CA GLU A 107 20.74 -14.08 18.56
C GLU A 107 20.42 -14.24 20.05
N ASP A 108 21.40 -14.07 20.93
CA ASP A 108 21.20 -14.19 22.37
C ASP A 108 20.35 -13.08 22.95
N SER A 109 20.44 -11.88 22.35
CA SER A 109 19.58 -10.74 22.70
C SER A 109 18.13 -10.95 22.28
N PHE A 110 17.88 -11.63 21.17
CA PHE A 110 16.52 -11.87 20.66
C PHE A 110 15.83 -13.11 21.26
N LYS A 111 16.58 -14.10 21.77
CA LYS A 111 15.99 -15.33 22.36
C LYS A 111 14.91 -15.06 23.43
N PRO A 112 15.11 -14.17 24.42
CA PRO A 112 14.07 -13.87 25.42
C PRO A 112 12.83 -13.24 24.82
N ILE A 113 13.02 -12.36 23.83
CA ILE A 113 11.91 -11.70 23.12
C ILE A 113 11.12 -12.73 22.32
N ALA A 114 11.80 -13.61 21.58
CA ALA A 114 11.15 -14.67 20.80
C ALA A 114 10.35 -15.62 21.71
N HIS A 115 10.88 -15.98 22.87
CA HIS A 115 10.15 -16.79 23.86
C HIS A 115 8.87 -16.06 24.33
N ARG A 116 8.99 -14.77 24.69
CA ARG A 116 7.84 -13.97 25.15
C ARG A 116 6.77 -13.79 24.08
N VAL A 117 7.18 -13.61 22.82
CA VAL A 117 6.25 -13.54 21.67
C VAL A 117 5.55 -14.88 21.45
N SER A 118 6.25 -16.00 21.61
CA SER A 118 5.64 -17.33 21.54
C SER A 118 4.58 -17.54 22.63
N GLU A 119 4.87 -17.13 23.88
CA GLU A 119 3.91 -17.20 24.98
C GLU A 119 2.67 -16.34 24.68
N LEU A 120 2.85 -15.10 24.21
CA LEU A 120 1.76 -14.21 23.81
C LEU A 120 0.90 -14.85 22.69
N TYR A 121 1.54 -15.46 21.70
CA TYR A 121 0.83 -16.13 20.62
C TYR A 121 -0.06 -17.26 21.13
N HIS A 122 0.47 -18.14 21.99
CA HIS A 122 -0.31 -19.23 22.58
C HIS A 122 -1.43 -18.71 23.50
N PHE A 123 -1.16 -17.66 24.27
CA PHE A 123 -2.17 -16.98 25.07
C PHE A 123 -3.31 -16.45 24.21
N CYS A 124 -2.99 -15.80 23.08
CA CYS A 124 -4.00 -15.27 22.16
C CYS A 124 -4.85 -16.36 21.52
N LEU A 125 -4.26 -17.52 21.21
CA LEU A 125 -5.00 -18.66 20.66
C LEU A 125 -5.94 -19.31 21.70
N ALA A 126 -5.47 -19.44 22.94
CA ALA A 126 -6.24 -20.07 24.01
C ALA A 126 -7.39 -19.18 24.53
N HIS A 127 -7.23 -17.87 24.44
CA HIS A 127 -8.18 -16.89 25.03
C HIS A 127 -8.65 -15.88 23.98
N PRO A 128 -9.59 -16.25 23.08
CA PRO A 128 -10.18 -15.29 22.13
C PRO A 128 -10.97 -14.24 22.91
N VAL A 129 -10.92 -12.97 22.44
CA VAL A 129 -11.53 -11.84 23.12
C VAL A 129 -12.35 -11.00 22.17
N LEU A 130 -13.33 -10.27 22.74
CA LEU A 130 -14.02 -9.19 22.07
C LEU A 130 -13.42 -7.84 22.51
N PHE A 131 -12.98 -7.04 21.54
CA PHE A 131 -12.32 -5.75 21.77
C PHE A 131 -13.30 -4.59 21.63
N HIS A 132 -13.17 -3.59 22.52
CA HIS A 132 -14.01 -2.41 22.53
C HIS A 132 -13.21 -1.11 22.63
N PHE A 133 -13.62 -0.12 21.83
CA PHE A 133 -13.37 1.29 22.13
C PHE A 133 -14.51 1.85 22.97
N ASN A 134 -14.19 2.79 23.84
CA ASN A 134 -15.22 3.61 24.51
C ASN A 134 -15.74 4.70 23.54
N ARG A 135 -16.85 5.36 23.95
CA ARG A 135 -17.49 6.38 23.12
C ARG A 135 -16.61 7.60 22.85
N LEU A 136 -15.77 7.99 23.80
CA LEU A 136 -14.87 9.14 23.63
C LEU A 136 -13.78 8.84 22.62
N GLN A 137 -13.22 7.64 22.63
CA GLN A 137 -12.23 7.17 21.65
C GLN A 137 -12.84 7.13 20.24
N TRP A 138 -14.06 6.62 20.08
CA TRP A 138 -14.77 6.65 18.80
C TRP A 138 -15.01 8.09 18.30
N ASN A 139 -15.45 8.99 19.17
CA ASN A 139 -15.69 10.38 18.80
C ASN A 139 -14.40 11.05 18.35
N ARG A 140 -13.30 10.85 19.10
CA ARG A 140 -12.00 11.42 18.77
C ARG A 140 -11.44 10.87 17.45
N LEU A 141 -11.56 9.55 17.22
CA LEU A 141 -11.16 8.93 15.95
C LEU A 141 -11.92 9.57 14.77
N ASN A 142 -13.24 9.64 14.88
CA ASN A 142 -14.10 10.21 13.85
C ASN A 142 -13.80 11.69 13.59
N GLU A 143 -13.59 12.50 14.64
CA GLU A 143 -13.25 13.91 14.50
C GLU A 143 -11.93 14.11 13.72
N ILE A 144 -10.88 13.39 14.11
CA ILE A 144 -9.57 13.52 13.49
C ILE A 144 -9.62 13.10 12.02
N PHE A 145 -10.14 11.91 11.72
CA PHE A 145 -10.15 11.39 10.35
C PHE A 145 -11.16 12.07 9.43
N SER A 146 -12.28 12.62 9.96
CA SER A 146 -13.18 13.47 9.18
C SER A 146 -12.52 14.78 8.77
N ARG A 147 -11.75 15.41 9.68
CA ARG A 147 -10.98 16.61 9.37
C ARG A 147 -9.92 16.32 8.32
N MET A 148 -9.09 15.30 8.51
CA MET A 148 -8.06 14.88 7.54
C MET A 148 -8.67 14.59 6.17
N LEU A 149 -9.82 13.91 6.12
CA LEU A 149 -10.50 13.60 4.87
C LEU A 149 -10.97 14.87 4.16
N SER A 150 -11.49 15.86 4.90
CA SER A 150 -11.91 17.15 4.36
C SER A 150 -10.72 17.94 3.81
N GLU A 151 -9.59 17.96 4.52
CA GLU A 151 -8.36 18.62 4.08
C GLU A 151 -7.85 18.03 2.76
N VAL A 152 -7.73 16.70 2.69
CA VAL A 152 -7.27 16.00 1.48
C VAL A 152 -8.26 16.15 0.31
N ALA A 153 -9.57 16.22 0.59
CA ALA A 153 -10.58 16.47 -0.45
C ALA A 153 -10.46 17.88 -1.04
N LEU A 154 -10.11 18.88 -0.24
CA LEU A 154 -9.84 20.24 -0.72
C LEU A 154 -8.58 20.30 -1.60
N GLU A 155 -7.60 19.44 -1.34
CA GLU A 155 -6.39 19.30 -2.18
C GLU A 155 -6.69 18.58 -3.52
N GLY A 156 -7.89 18.00 -3.68
CA GLY A 156 -8.27 17.25 -4.88
C GLY A 156 -7.51 15.93 -5.06
N ASN A 157 -7.01 15.33 -3.96
CA ASN A 157 -6.18 14.13 -3.99
C ASN A 157 -6.99 12.88 -3.59
N ASP A 158 -7.57 12.21 -4.58
CA ASP A 158 -8.39 11.01 -4.36
C ASP A 158 -7.61 9.84 -3.78
N ASP A 159 -6.33 9.71 -4.11
CA ASP A 159 -5.45 8.65 -3.64
C ASP A 159 -5.24 8.76 -2.13
N LEU A 160 -4.93 9.94 -1.64
CA LEU A 160 -4.78 10.20 -0.20
C LEU A 160 -6.09 10.08 0.57
N GLN A 161 -7.25 10.36 -0.05
CA GLN A 161 -8.54 10.09 0.58
C GLN A 161 -8.71 8.59 0.91
N ALA A 162 -8.27 7.71 0.00
CA ALA A 162 -8.29 6.27 0.23
C ALA A 162 -7.37 5.86 1.38
N VAL A 163 -6.19 6.50 1.51
CA VAL A 163 -5.25 6.29 2.62
C VAL A 163 -5.89 6.71 3.94
N VAL A 164 -6.44 7.92 4.03
CA VAL A 164 -7.09 8.43 5.26
C VAL A 164 -8.18 7.49 5.75
N LYS A 165 -9.09 7.05 4.86
CA LYS A 165 -10.18 6.13 5.23
C LYS A 165 -9.67 4.81 5.82
N ARG A 166 -8.60 4.23 5.27
CA ARG A 166 -8.06 2.96 5.74
C ARG A 166 -7.19 3.10 6.98
N TYR A 167 -6.49 4.20 7.12
CA TYR A 167 -5.66 4.45 8.29
C TYR A 167 -6.48 4.57 9.59
N ALA A 168 -7.74 5.03 9.52
CA ALA A 168 -8.65 4.96 10.66
C ALA A 168 -8.85 3.51 11.16
N PHE A 169 -9.00 2.53 10.25
CA PHE A 169 -9.05 1.11 10.62
C PHE A 169 -7.72 0.59 11.19
N LEU A 170 -6.60 1.10 10.70
CA LEU A 170 -5.29 0.71 11.21
C LEU A 170 -5.06 1.21 12.64
N VAL A 171 -5.59 2.38 13.04
CA VAL A 171 -5.60 2.81 14.44
C VAL A 171 -6.29 1.76 15.32
N MET A 172 -7.47 1.29 14.90
CA MET A 172 -8.19 0.25 15.64
C MET A 172 -7.38 -1.06 15.72
N ARG A 173 -6.79 -1.51 14.63
CA ARG A 173 -5.99 -2.75 14.61
C ARG A 173 -4.76 -2.67 15.51
N ILE A 174 -4.02 -1.54 15.50
CA ILE A 174 -2.88 -1.34 16.39
C ILE A 174 -3.33 -1.24 17.85
N SER A 175 -4.44 -0.57 18.13
CA SER A 175 -5.02 -0.51 19.46
C SER A 175 -5.40 -1.90 19.98
N MET A 176 -5.97 -2.76 19.14
CA MET A 176 -6.25 -4.17 19.47
C MET A 176 -4.98 -4.91 19.89
N ILE A 177 -3.90 -4.74 19.12
CA ILE A 177 -2.61 -5.39 19.41
C ILE A 177 -2.05 -4.89 20.76
N GLN A 178 -1.99 -3.58 20.98
CA GLN A 178 -1.45 -3.03 22.24
C GLN A 178 -2.29 -3.43 23.46
N THR A 179 -3.60 -3.35 23.35
CA THR A 179 -4.52 -3.79 24.42
C THR A 179 -4.34 -5.27 24.71
N ARG A 180 -4.11 -6.09 23.67
CA ARG A 180 -3.91 -7.53 23.82
C ARG A 180 -2.58 -7.87 24.49
N ILE A 181 -1.50 -7.16 24.15
CA ILE A 181 -0.19 -7.29 24.83
C ILE A 181 -0.36 -6.91 26.31
N ARG A 182 -1.01 -5.81 26.62
CA ARG A 182 -1.26 -5.38 28.01
C ARG A 182 -2.08 -6.40 28.80
N GLN A 183 -3.09 -7.01 28.18
CA GLN A 183 -3.90 -8.07 28.80
C GLN A 183 -3.05 -9.31 29.13
N PHE A 184 -2.18 -9.70 28.21
CA PHE A 184 -1.25 -10.80 28.43
C PHE A 184 -0.26 -10.51 29.56
N GLU A 185 0.32 -9.32 29.61
CA GLU A 185 1.24 -8.91 30.68
C GLU A 185 0.55 -8.83 32.05
N ALA A 186 -0.71 -8.46 32.08
CA ALA A 186 -1.53 -8.45 33.31
C ALA A 186 -2.08 -9.83 33.68
N THR A 187 -1.88 -10.85 32.87
CA THR A 187 -2.45 -12.19 33.05
C THR A 187 -4.00 -12.14 33.18
N ASP A 188 -4.63 -11.18 32.50
CA ASP A 188 -6.08 -10.98 32.50
C ASP A 188 -6.74 -11.93 31.49
N LEU A 189 -7.68 -12.76 31.98
CA LEU A 189 -8.40 -13.75 31.18
C LEU A 189 -9.80 -13.28 30.79
N SER A 190 -10.12 -12.01 30.96
CA SER A 190 -11.43 -11.46 30.60
C SER A 190 -11.73 -11.68 29.11
N PRO A 191 -12.94 -12.18 28.78
CA PRO A 191 -13.32 -12.42 27.38
C PRO A 191 -13.65 -11.12 26.62
N GLU A 192 -13.87 -10.02 27.31
CA GLU A 192 -14.08 -8.68 26.77
C GLU A 192 -12.99 -7.75 27.25
N ILE A 193 -12.36 -7.02 26.33
CA ILE A 193 -11.27 -6.10 26.62
C ILE A 193 -11.56 -4.70 26.11
N TYR A 194 -11.20 -3.71 26.92
CA TYR A 194 -11.39 -2.31 26.60
C TYR A 194 -10.06 -1.62 26.37
N CYS A 195 -9.99 -0.87 25.28
CA CYS A 195 -8.82 -0.05 25.00
C CYS A 195 -8.65 1.01 26.09
N THR A 196 -7.43 1.16 26.59
CA THR A 196 -7.10 2.31 27.44
C THR A 196 -6.84 3.54 26.57
N ASP A 197 -7.02 4.73 27.14
CA ASP A 197 -6.72 5.97 26.42
C ASP A 197 -5.22 6.04 26.04
N ALA A 198 -4.35 5.48 26.86
CA ALA A 198 -2.91 5.40 26.54
C ALA A 198 -2.62 4.49 25.33
N ASP A 199 -3.28 3.34 25.21
CA ASP A 199 -3.12 2.44 24.04
C ASP A 199 -3.71 3.08 22.79
N PHE A 200 -4.86 3.77 22.93
CA PHE A 200 -5.51 4.49 21.84
C PHE A 200 -4.62 5.63 21.31
N GLU A 201 -4.13 6.50 22.18
CA GLU A 201 -3.32 7.66 21.79
C GLU A 201 -1.97 7.23 21.16
N ARG A 202 -1.31 6.19 21.70
CA ARG A 202 -0.10 5.62 21.06
C ARG A 202 -0.40 5.08 19.67
N SER A 203 -1.47 4.34 19.51
CA SER A 203 -1.89 3.79 18.22
C SER A 203 -2.18 4.89 17.22
N LEU A 204 -2.89 5.93 17.66
CA LEU A 204 -3.17 7.10 16.85
C LEU A 204 -1.89 7.81 16.42
N GLN A 205 -0.95 8.06 17.33
CA GLN A 205 0.33 8.69 17.01
C GLN A 205 1.16 7.88 16.01
N ILE A 206 1.23 6.54 16.15
CA ILE A 206 1.92 5.67 15.21
C ILE A 206 1.31 5.82 13.81
N VAL A 207 -0.01 5.76 13.70
CA VAL A 207 -0.69 5.83 12.41
C VAL A 207 -0.57 7.22 11.79
N LEU A 208 -0.67 8.29 12.58
CA LEU A 208 -0.49 9.65 12.07
C LEU A 208 0.95 9.89 11.59
N CYS A 209 1.96 9.38 12.30
CA CYS A 209 3.35 9.41 11.83
C CYS A 209 3.50 8.69 10.49
N CYS A 210 2.95 7.48 10.37
CA CYS A 210 2.97 6.73 9.11
C CYS A 210 2.18 7.43 8.00
N TYR A 211 1.12 8.16 8.34
CA TYR A 211 0.37 8.96 7.37
C TYR A 211 1.23 10.07 6.77
N GLU A 212 1.99 10.80 7.57
CA GLU A 212 2.91 11.82 7.05
C GLU A 212 3.99 11.21 6.16
N HIS A 213 4.53 10.04 6.52
CA HIS A 213 5.47 9.32 5.67
C HIS A 213 4.83 8.83 4.36
N SER A 214 3.56 8.42 4.41
CA SER A 214 2.79 8.07 3.21
C SER A 214 2.59 9.28 2.28
N ARG A 215 2.33 10.46 2.83
CA ARG A 215 2.24 11.72 2.07
C ARG A 215 3.57 12.09 1.41
N LEU A 216 4.67 11.95 2.13
CA LEU A 216 6.02 12.19 1.58
C LEU A 216 6.32 11.25 0.43
N LEU A 217 6.03 9.96 0.59
CA LEU A 217 6.22 8.99 -0.48
C LEU A 217 5.32 9.30 -1.68
N HIS A 218 4.04 9.60 -1.44
CA HIS A 218 3.11 9.99 -2.50
C HIS A 218 3.61 11.20 -3.31
N SER A 219 4.15 12.22 -2.65
CA SER A 219 4.68 13.40 -3.32
C SER A 219 5.96 13.14 -4.13
N SER A 220 6.71 12.09 -3.80
CA SER A 220 7.93 11.68 -4.51
C SER A 220 7.66 10.68 -5.64
N MET A 221 6.50 10.04 -5.64
CA MET A 221 6.12 9.13 -6.71
C MET A 221 5.82 9.89 -8.00
N PRO A 222 6.26 9.38 -9.17
CA PRO A 222 5.84 9.95 -10.43
C PRO A 222 4.32 9.89 -10.54
N SER A 223 3.70 11.01 -10.87
CA SER A 223 2.25 11.04 -11.14
C SER A 223 1.87 9.92 -12.11
N PRO A 224 0.70 9.26 -11.96
CA PRO A 224 0.25 8.16 -12.84
C PRO A 224 0.25 8.51 -14.34
N SER A 225 0.27 9.82 -14.66
CA SER A 225 0.39 10.35 -16.00
C SER A 225 1.76 10.10 -16.66
N VAL A 226 2.78 9.68 -15.90
CA VAL A 226 4.13 9.45 -16.42
C VAL A 226 4.56 7.99 -16.18
N ARG A 227 3.76 7.02 -16.63
CA ARG A 227 4.32 5.68 -16.87
C ARG A 227 5.34 5.81 -18.00
N PRO A 228 6.59 5.30 -17.84
CA PRO A 228 7.51 5.27 -18.96
C PRO A 228 6.85 4.51 -20.09
N LEU A 229 6.58 5.23 -21.17
CA LEU A 229 5.90 4.70 -22.33
C LEU A 229 6.84 3.67 -22.99
N LYS A 230 6.37 2.44 -23.18
CA LYS A 230 7.10 1.46 -23.99
C LYS A 230 7.38 2.09 -25.37
N ASN A 231 8.65 2.26 -25.74
CA ASN A 231 9.15 2.99 -26.89
C ASN A 231 8.89 4.52 -26.83
N PRO A 232 9.58 5.26 -25.95
CA PRO A 232 9.38 6.70 -25.78
C PRO A 232 9.61 7.49 -27.08
N ASP A 233 10.57 7.10 -27.92
CA ASP A 233 10.86 7.78 -29.19
C ASP A 233 9.72 7.65 -30.20
N THR A 234 9.14 6.47 -30.34
CA THR A 234 8.01 6.24 -31.26
C THR A 234 6.78 7.04 -30.82
N ILE A 235 6.55 7.14 -29.53
CA ILE A 235 5.42 7.92 -28.99
C ILE A 235 5.68 9.41 -29.08
N ARG A 236 6.92 9.85 -28.87
CA ARG A 236 7.33 11.24 -29.08
C ARG A 236 7.09 11.67 -30.53
N ASN A 237 7.51 10.87 -31.50
CA ASN A 237 7.29 11.12 -32.90
C ASN A 237 5.80 11.14 -33.26
N PHE A 238 5.02 10.20 -32.73
CA PHE A 238 3.55 10.22 -32.88
C PHE A 238 2.93 11.52 -32.37
N VAL A 239 3.32 11.99 -31.17
CA VAL A 239 2.79 13.24 -30.58
C VAL A 239 3.24 14.46 -31.39
N GLN A 240 4.47 14.48 -31.91
CA GLN A 240 4.97 15.55 -32.75
C GLN A 240 4.19 15.67 -34.06
N GLU A 241 3.77 14.55 -34.66
CA GLU A 241 3.02 14.52 -35.91
C GLU A 241 1.53 14.88 -35.77
N LEU A 242 0.97 14.86 -34.55
CA LEU A 242 -0.38 15.31 -34.30
C LEU A 242 -0.51 16.81 -34.63
N PRO A 243 -1.61 17.30 -35.22
CA PRO A 243 -1.92 18.72 -35.38
C PRO A 243 -2.05 19.44 -34.02
N ASP A 244 -1.98 20.77 -34.00
CA ASP A 244 -2.17 21.54 -32.77
C ASP A 244 -3.57 21.35 -32.16
N SER A 245 -4.58 21.14 -33.01
CA SER A 245 -5.92 20.71 -32.63
C SER A 245 -6.31 19.50 -33.49
N PHE A 246 -6.81 18.44 -32.87
CA PHE A 246 -7.12 17.20 -33.57
C PHE A 246 -8.27 16.43 -32.89
N THR A 247 -8.88 15.55 -33.68
CA THR A 247 -9.89 14.60 -33.22
C THR A 247 -9.30 13.23 -32.90
N THR A 248 -10.10 12.41 -32.20
CA THR A 248 -9.70 11.00 -31.92
C THR A 248 -9.44 10.24 -33.22
N ASP A 249 -10.25 10.46 -34.25
CA ASP A 249 -10.13 9.75 -35.53
C ASP A 249 -8.86 10.14 -36.29
N GLU A 250 -8.50 11.42 -36.31
CA GLU A 250 -7.23 11.89 -36.88
C GLU A 250 -6.03 11.29 -36.13
N ALA A 251 -6.09 11.24 -34.80
CA ALA A 251 -5.06 10.61 -34.01
C ALA A 251 -4.93 9.10 -34.31
N ILE A 252 -6.04 8.40 -34.59
CA ILE A 252 -6.02 6.98 -35.00
C ILE A 252 -5.38 6.82 -36.38
N GLN A 253 -5.69 7.69 -37.35
CA GLN A 253 -5.08 7.65 -38.68
C GLN A 253 -3.56 7.88 -38.62
N ILE A 254 -3.11 8.86 -37.81
CA ILE A 254 -1.68 9.12 -37.60
C ILE A 254 -1.04 7.94 -36.85
N GLY A 255 -1.72 7.41 -35.85
CA GLY A 255 -1.26 6.27 -35.05
C GLY A 255 -1.02 5.01 -35.88
N ALA A 256 -1.78 4.81 -36.96
CA ALA A 256 -1.60 3.68 -37.88
C ALA A 256 -0.20 3.66 -38.53
N LYS A 257 0.42 4.81 -38.77
CA LYS A 257 1.80 4.92 -39.29
C LYS A 257 2.86 4.36 -38.32
N TYR A 258 2.49 4.27 -37.04
CA TYR A 258 3.34 3.79 -35.94
C TYR A 258 2.94 2.39 -35.44
N ASP A 259 2.15 1.66 -36.22
CA ASP A 259 1.56 0.37 -35.82
C ASP A 259 0.75 0.44 -34.51
N PHE A 260 0.11 1.58 -34.25
CA PHE A 260 -0.77 1.75 -33.10
C PHE A 260 -2.20 1.40 -33.50
N ASN A 261 -2.76 0.37 -32.87
CA ASN A 261 -4.17 0.06 -33.05
C ASN A 261 -5.07 1.07 -32.29
N HIS A 262 -6.35 1.11 -32.61
CA HIS A 262 -7.36 2.01 -32.04
C HIS A 262 -7.32 2.04 -30.49
N ARG A 263 -7.23 0.86 -29.85
CA ARG A 263 -7.18 0.78 -28.38
C ARG A 263 -5.91 1.41 -27.81
N LYS A 264 -4.79 1.25 -28.49
CA LYS A 264 -3.51 1.83 -28.08
C LYS A 264 -3.54 3.35 -28.22
N VAL A 265 -4.04 3.89 -29.31
CA VAL A 265 -4.19 5.35 -29.51
C VAL A 265 -5.12 5.94 -28.44
N THR A 266 -6.29 5.38 -28.22
CA THR A 266 -7.23 5.86 -27.21
C THR A 266 -6.62 5.86 -25.81
N ARG A 267 -5.82 4.83 -25.47
CA ARG A 267 -5.11 4.76 -24.20
C ARG A 267 -4.00 5.81 -24.10
N LEU A 268 -3.25 6.04 -25.19
CA LEU A 268 -2.23 7.08 -25.27
C LEU A 268 -2.84 8.48 -25.09
N LEU A 269 -3.94 8.79 -25.77
CA LEU A 269 -4.61 10.07 -25.61
C LEU A 269 -5.09 10.31 -24.17
N LYS A 270 -5.56 9.27 -23.48
CA LYS A 270 -5.90 9.36 -22.06
C LYS A 270 -4.68 9.61 -21.18
N SER A 271 -3.56 8.92 -21.41
CA SER A 271 -2.34 9.06 -20.61
C SER A 271 -1.59 10.38 -20.88
N LEU A 272 -1.75 10.96 -22.06
CA LEU A 272 -1.10 12.21 -22.45
C LEU A 272 -1.95 13.47 -22.10
N ASN A 273 -3.21 13.26 -21.73
CA ASN A 273 -4.10 14.37 -21.36
C ASN A 273 -3.63 15.03 -20.06
N GLY A 274 -3.46 16.34 -20.07
CA GLY A 274 -2.89 17.13 -18.97
C GLY A 274 -1.35 17.13 -18.91
N VAL A 275 -0.66 16.43 -19.84
CA VAL A 275 0.81 16.35 -19.88
C VAL A 275 1.37 16.94 -21.19
N LYS A 276 0.86 16.50 -22.33
CA LYS A 276 1.27 16.94 -23.69
C LYS A 276 0.10 17.42 -24.54
N ILE A 277 -1.11 17.03 -24.18
CA ILE A 277 -2.34 17.41 -24.85
C ILE A 277 -3.41 17.76 -23.81
N ASN A 278 -4.39 18.58 -24.21
CA ASN A 278 -5.58 18.87 -23.42
C ASN A 278 -6.82 18.40 -24.17
N LYS A 279 -7.72 17.74 -23.46
CA LYS A 279 -9.04 17.40 -24.00
C LYS A 279 -9.94 18.63 -23.96
N ILE A 280 -10.38 19.10 -25.12
CA ILE A 280 -11.26 20.29 -25.27
C ILE A 280 -12.73 19.88 -25.14
N SER A 281 -13.13 18.81 -25.81
CA SER A 281 -14.50 18.28 -25.81
C SER A 281 -14.51 16.77 -26.05
N HIS A 282 -15.69 16.16 -26.17
CA HIS A 282 -15.77 14.74 -26.46
C HIS A 282 -15.14 14.44 -27.83
N GLY A 283 -14.04 13.68 -27.81
CA GLY A 283 -13.29 13.29 -29.01
C GLY A 283 -12.36 14.35 -29.60
N SER A 284 -12.23 15.56 -29.00
CA SER A 284 -11.38 16.65 -29.51
C SER A 284 -10.30 17.03 -28.50
N TYR A 285 -9.09 17.27 -28.99
CA TYR A 285 -7.89 17.55 -28.19
C TYR A 285 -7.07 18.69 -28.80
N ALA A 286 -6.27 19.36 -27.97
CA ALA A 286 -5.24 20.31 -28.42
C ALA A 286 -3.89 19.96 -27.82
N LYS A 287 -2.81 20.22 -28.55
CA LYS A 287 -1.45 20.16 -28.02
C LYS A 287 -1.25 21.23 -26.94
N MET A 288 -0.46 20.90 -25.94
CA MET A 288 0.05 21.86 -24.98
C MET A 288 1.37 22.43 -25.56
N ASN A 289 1.47 23.76 -25.67
CA ASN A 289 2.74 24.40 -26.02
C ASN A 289 3.76 24.14 -24.91
N GLU A 290 4.93 23.63 -25.27
CA GLU A 290 6.06 23.55 -24.35
C GLU A 290 6.50 24.99 -24.03
N GLN A 291 6.31 25.43 -22.78
CA GLN A 291 6.94 26.64 -22.25
C GLN A 291 8.36 26.32 -21.79
#